data_a1c560f2368785cfec1aa987e8e25bc9
#
_entry.id   a1c560f2368785cfec1aa987e8e25bc9
#
_cell.length_a   1.000
_cell.length_b   1.000
_cell.length_c   1.000
_cell.angle_alpha   90.00
_cell.angle_beta   90.00
_cell.angle_gamma   90.00
#
_symmetry.space_group_name_H-M   'P 1'
#
loop_
_entity.id
_entity.type
_entity.pdbx_description
1 polymer ?
#
loop_
_entity_poly.entity_id
_entity_poly.type
_entity_poly.pdbx_seq_one_letter_code
_entity_poly.pdbx_strand_id
1 'polypeptide(L)'
;MSNETPTTLATQIERARTFRDLHAGERPLVLPNAWDPASARVVEEAGAAAVATTSAGVGWGLGFGDGERLSRERAVELIARVVATVDVPVTADIEAGYGEGAEDVAATVRGVLAAGAVGVNLEDASHAAGGPTVRSTEENAARIAAARQAADEVGVPLFINARTDVYLASVGEPETRLNETLERAAAYVAAGADGVFVPGVVDFETVTALVKGIEAPLNVMVWPGAPSVEEFAERGVARISVGAAIAQSVHALTRRAAREVLTSGTYTSFAEGLSYPELNGLFERRA
;
A
#
# COMPACT_ATOMS: atom_id res chain seq x y z
N MET A 1 -8.15 29.57 -5.76
CA MET A 1 -7.79 29.21 -4.38
C MET A 1 -8.85 28.21 -3.94
N SER A 2 -8.53 26.91 -4.01
CA SER A 2 -9.43 25.83 -3.62
C SER A 2 -9.56 25.84 -2.09
N ASN A 3 -10.80 26.05 -1.59
CA ASN A 3 -11.14 25.83 -0.19
C ASN A 3 -11.10 24.31 0.09
N GLU A 4 -9.92 23.75 0.27
CA GLU A 4 -9.78 22.42 0.81
C GLU A 4 -10.13 22.47 2.29
N THR A 5 -11.31 21.98 2.65
CA THR A 5 -11.66 21.81 4.06
C THR A 5 -10.79 20.64 4.58
N PRO A 6 -9.87 20.86 5.52
CA PRO A 6 -9.04 19.79 6.05
C PRO A 6 -9.94 18.72 6.66
N THR A 7 -9.61 17.46 6.44
CA THR A 7 -10.29 16.34 7.09
C THR A 7 -10.23 16.55 8.60
N THR A 8 -11.38 16.62 9.27
CA THR A 8 -11.38 16.79 10.74
C THR A 8 -10.87 15.51 11.40
N LEU A 9 -10.29 15.64 12.60
CA LEU A 9 -9.85 14.49 13.38
C LEU A 9 -10.99 13.48 13.60
N ALA A 10 -12.21 13.95 13.84
CA ALA A 10 -13.38 13.08 14.01
C ALA A 10 -13.68 12.27 12.74
N THR A 11 -13.68 12.91 11.57
CA THR A 11 -13.86 12.21 10.27
C THR A 11 -12.73 11.22 10.01
N GLN A 12 -11.48 11.56 10.35
CA GLN A 12 -10.36 10.65 10.18
C GLN A 12 -10.47 9.42 11.08
N ILE A 13 -10.88 9.59 12.35
CA ILE A 13 -11.14 8.48 13.28
C ILE A 13 -12.24 7.56 12.74
N GLU A 14 -13.32 8.13 12.19
CA GLU A 14 -14.40 7.35 11.58
C GLU A 14 -13.89 6.56 10.36
N ARG A 15 -13.16 7.19 9.46
CA ARG A 15 -12.53 6.53 8.32
C ARG A 15 -11.55 5.42 8.76
N ALA A 16 -10.80 5.62 9.84
CA ALA A 16 -9.88 4.62 10.37
C ALA A 16 -10.63 3.39 10.91
N ARG A 17 -11.76 3.59 11.58
CA ARG A 17 -12.64 2.50 12.02
C ARG A 17 -13.24 1.75 10.84
N THR A 18 -13.83 2.46 9.88
CA THR A 18 -14.34 1.88 8.63
C THR A 18 -13.25 1.04 7.93
N PHE A 19 -12.03 1.57 7.83
CA PHE A 19 -10.93 0.84 7.19
C PHE A 19 -10.55 -0.44 7.95
N ARG A 20 -10.57 -0.41 9.28
CA ARG A 20 -10.36 -1.60 10.11
C ARG A 20 -11.47 -2.64 9.89
N ASP A 21 -12.72 -2.22 9.88
CA ASP A 21 -13.88 -3.10 9.70
C ASP A 21 -13.88 -3.79 8.33
N LEU A 22 -13.36 -3.13 7.29
CA LEU A 22 -13.20 -3.72 5.95
C LEU A 22 -12.27 -4.96 5.94
N HIS A 23 -11.37 -5.11 6.91
CA HIS A 23 -10.51 -6.30 7.04
C HIS A 23 -11.18 -7.47 7.78
N ALA A 24 -12.33 -7.24 8.41
CA ALA A 24 -13.09 -8.25 9.14
C ALA A 24 -14.34 -8.72 8.37
N GLY A 25 -14.49 -8.33 7.10
CA GLY A 25 -15.63 -8.72 6.26
C GLY A 25 -15.58 -10.18 5.82
N GLU A 26 -16.70 -10.68 5.29
CA GLU A 26 -16.80 -12.04 4.72
C GLU A 26 -15.98 -12.19 3.41
N ARG A 27 -15.65 -11.11 2.76
CA ARG A 27 -14.82 -11.07 1.54
C ARG A 27 -13.55 -10.27 1.80
N PRO A 28 -12.44 -10.64 1.17
CA PRO A 28 -11.20 -9.86 1.27
C PRO A 28 -11.41 -8.40 0.85
N LEU A 29 -10.76 -7.48 1.56
CA LEU A 29 -10.59 -6.11 1.10
C LEU A 29 -9.64 -6.11 -0.12
N VAL A 30 -10.17 -5.81 -1.30
CA VAL A 30 -9.38 -5.70 -2.53
C VAL A 30 -8.94 -4.25 -2.71
N LEU A 31 -7.63 -4.04 -2.82
CA LEU A 31 -7.02 -2.71 -2.95
C LEU A 31 -6.23 -2.62 -4.27
N PRO A 32 -6.86 -2.14 -5.36
CA PRO A 32 -6.12 -1.65 -6.52
C PRO A 32 -5.27 -0.46 -6.09
N ASN A 33 -3.93 -0.57 -6.26
CA ASN A 33 -3.04 0.47 -5.76
C ASN A 33 -2.99 1.68 -6.71
N ALA A 34 -3.00 2.88 -6.12
CA ALA A 34 -2.85 4.17 -6.78
C ALA A 34 -1.47 4.78 -6.50
N TRP A 35 -1.05 5.76 -7.31
CA TRP A 35 0.26 6.41 -7.18
C TRP A 35 0.20 7.94 -7.29
N ASP A 36 -0.97 8.47 -7.62
CA ASP A 36 -1.23 9.92 -7.71
C ASP A 36 -2.72 10.20 -7.47
N PRO A 37 -3.12 11.48 -7.35
CA PRO A 37 -4.52 11.84 -7.18
C PRO A 37 -5.44 11.33 -8.30
N ALA A 38 -4.97 11.30 -9.54
CA ALA A 38 -5.79 10.89 -10.67
C ALA A 38 -6.07 9.38 -10.64
N SER A 39 -5.06 8.57 -10.44
CA SER A 39 -5.22 7.12 -10.29
C SER A 39 -6.07 6.76 -9.07
N ALA A 40 -5.92 7.49 -7.95
CA ALA A 40 -6.73 7.29 -6.75
C ALA A 40 -8.23 7.56 -7.03
N ARG A 41 -8.53 8.62 -7.75
CA ARG A 41 -9.90 8.96 -8.12
C ARG A 41 -10.53 7.94 -9.07
N VAL A 42 -9.77 7.45 -10.06
CA VAL A 42 -10.21 6.39 -10.97
C VAL A 42 -10.45 5.07 -10.20
N VAL A 43 -9.58 4.73 -9.25
CA VAL A 43 -9.74 3.54 -8.41
C VAL A 43 -10.98 3.64 -7.53
N GLU A 44 -11.26 4.80 -6.95
CA GLU A 44 -12.48 5.03 -6.18
C GLU A 44 -13.73 4.96 -7.06
N GLU A 45 -13.70 5.57 -8.24
CA GLU A 45 -14.82 5.52 -9.21
C GLU A 45 -15.12 4.09 -9.66
N ALA A 46 -14.10 3.26 -9.82
CA ALA A 46 -14.24 1.85 -10.12
C ALA A 46 -14.87 1.02 -8.98
N GLY A 47 -15.18 1.64 -7.83
CA GLY A 47 -15.89 1.02 -6.71
C GLY A 47 -15.00 0.49 -5.59
N ALA A 48 -13.73 0.89 -5.51
CA ALA A 48 -12.87 0.51 -4.39
C ALA A 48 -13.38 1.09 -3.06
N ALA A 49 -13.52 0.25 -2.04
CA ALA A 49 -13.96 0.65 -0.70
C ALA A 49 -12.88 1.43 0.08
N ALA A 50 -11.65 1.37 -0.34
CA ALA A 50 -10.51 2.12 0.17
C ALA A 50 -9.43 2.25 -0.92
N VAL A 51 -8.54 3.22 -0.79
CA VAL A 51 -7.40 3.41 -1.68
C VAL A 51 -6.10 3.08 -0.93
N ALA A 52 -5.24 2.27 -1.56
CA ALA A 52 -3.87 2.06 -1.12
C ALA A 52 -2.90 2.75 -2.08
N THR A 53 -1.88 3.44 -1.56
CA THR A 53 -0.79 3.89 -2.43
C THR A 53 0.20 2.76 -2.73
N THR A 54 1.06 2.94 -3.73
CA THR A 54 2.23 2.10 -4.01
C THR A 54 3.47 2.97 -4.10
N SER A 55 4.46 2.71 -3.23
CA SER A 55 5.72 3.47 -3.17
C SER A 55 6.43 3.54 -4.51
N ALA A 56 6.55 2.41 -5.20
CA ALA A 56 7.18 2.34 -6.52
C ALA A 56 6.48 3.24 -7.54
N GLY A 57 5.15 3.17 -7.64
CA GLY A 57 4.37 4.02 -8.55
C GLY A 57 4.51 5.51 -8.21
N VAL A 58 4.46 5.85 -6.92
CA VAL A 58 4.68 7.22 -6.41
C VAL A 58 6.08 7.71 -6.79
N GLY A 59 7.11 6.91 -6.51
CA GLY A 59 8.49 7.23 -6.88
C GLY A 59 8.62 7.51 -8.37
N TRP A 60 8.13 6.62 -9.23
CA TRP A 60 8.19 6.79 -10.69
C TRP A 60 7.47 8.05 -11.17
N GLY A 61 6.28 8.32 -10.60
CA GLY A 61 5.51 9.53 -10.94
C GLY A 61 6.24 10.84 -10.59
N LEU A 62 7.10 10.79 -9.57
CA LEU A 62 7.90 11.93 -9.12
C LEU A 62 9.35 11.93 -9.67
N GLY A 63 9.69 10.96 -10.53
CA GLY A 63 11.01 10.87 -11.18
C GLY A 63 12.09 10.16 -10.35
N PHE A 64 11.69 9.33 -9.39
CA PHE A 64 12.57 8.55 -8.54
C PHE A 64 12.37 7.04 -8.75
N GLY A 65 13.39 6.24 -8.47
CA GLY A 65 13.22 4.79 -8.32
C GLY A 65 12.62 4.43 -6.97
N ASP A 66 12.19 3.18 -6.82
CA ASP A 66 11.75 2.59 -5.57
C ASP A 66 12.90 2.40 -4.57
N GLY A 67 12.60 2.17 -3.30
CA GLY A 67 13.58 1.89 -2.23
C GLY A 67 14.07 3.15 -1.51
N GLU A 68 13.16 3.90 -0.91
CA GLU A 68 13.40 5.12 -0.10
C GLU A 68 14.25 6.21 -0.80
N ARG A 69 14.17 6.27 -2.14
CA ARG A 69 14.85 7.31 -2.93
C ARG A 69 14.09 8.63 -2.95
N LEU A 70 12.82 8.60 -2.59
CA LEU A 70 12.00 9.78 -2.37
C LEU A 70 12.18 10.26 -0.92
N SER A 71 12.19 11.58 -0.68
CA SER A 71 12.23 12.06 0.68
C SER A 71 10.86 11.87 1.37
N ARG A 72 10.87 11.70 2.70
CA ARG A 72 9.67 11.64 3.55
C ARG A 72 8.68 12.74 3.24
N GLU A 73 9.16 13.99 3.12
CA GLU A 73 8.32 15.18 2.91
C GLU A 73 7.54 15.08 1.60
N ARG A 74 8.20 14.64 0.52
CA ARG A 74 7.55 14.47 -0.79
C ARG A 74 6.56 13.33 -0.80
N ALA A 75 6.87 12.22 -0.11
CA ALA A 75 5.95 11.10 0.03
C ALA A 75 4.68 11.55 0.80
N VAL A 76 4.85 12.22 1.94
CA VAL A 76 3.74 12.74 2.76
C VAL A 76 2.92 13.79 2.00
N GLU A 77 3.56 14.69 1.25
CA GLU A 77 2.86 15.66 0.40
C GLU A 77 1.97 14.99 -0.64
N LEU A 78 2.48 13.93 -1.30
CA LEU A 78 1.67 13.18 -2.26
C LEU A 78 0.50 12.47 -1.58
N ILE A 79 0.74 11.83 -0.45
CA ILE A 79 -0.32 11.19 0.35
C ILE A 79 -1.42 12.18 0.70
N ALA A 80 -1.06 13.40 1.14
CA ALA A 80 -2.03 14.47 1.42
C ALA A 80 -2.88 14.83 0.21
N ARG A 81 -2.28 14.92 -0.99
CA ARG A 81 -2.99 15.17 -2.25
C ARG A 81 -3.95 14.03 -2.61
N VAL A 82 -3.54 12.77 -2.41
CA VAL A 82 -4.41 11.61 -2.62
C VAL A 82 -5.59 11.65 -1.66
N VAL A 83 -5.34 11.84 -0.36
CA VAL A 83 -6.41 11.94 0.66
C VAL A 83 -7.41 13.06 0.35
N ALA A 84 -6.92 14.22 -0.13
CA ALA A 84 -7.78 15.34 -0.49
C ALA A 84 -8.65 15.09 -1.73
N THR A 85 -8.32 14.07 -2.54
CA THR A 85 -8.98 13.81 -3.82
C THR A 85 -10.10 12.78 -3.70
N VAL A 86 -10.06 11.87 -2.70
CA VAL A 86 -11.01 10.76 -2.54
C VAL A 86 -11.82 10.87 -1.25
N ASP A 87 -13.00 10.26 -1.24
CA ASP A 87 -13.90 10.22 -0.09
C ASP A 87 -13.73 8.96 0.75
N VAL A 88 -13.18 7.88 0.17
CA VAL A 88 -12.91 6.62 0.84
C VAL A 88 -11.64 6.67 1.70
N PRO A 89 -11.47 5.76 2.68
CA PRO A 89 -10.25 5.65 3.47
C PRO A 89 -8.99 5.46 2.61
N VAL A 90 -7.88 6.09 3.01
CA VAL A 90 -6.57 5.95 2.34
C VAL A 90 -5.57 5.28 3.26
N THR A 91 -4.89 4.23 2.77
CA THR A 91 -3.72 3.62 3.40
C THR A 91 -2.47 3.90 2.57
N ALA A 92 -1.39 4.31 3.22
CA ALA A 92 -0.15 4.72 2.57
C ALA A 92 0.89 3.61 2.63
N ASP A 93 1.56 3.36 1.52
CA ASP A 93 2.80 2.58 1.48
C ASP A 93 3.95 3.52 1.84
N ILE A 94 4.56 3.31 3.01
CA ILE A 94 5.62 4.15 3.55
C ILE A 94 6.99 3.46 3.51
N GLU A 95 7.13 2.45 2.67
CA GLU A 95 8.36 1.66 2.53
C GLU A 95 8.86 1.19 3.92
N ALA A 96 10.15 1.34 4.20
CA ALA A 96 10.70 1.05 5.52
C ALA A 96 10.58 2.24 6.51
N GLY A 97 9.86 3.32 6.18
CA GLY A 97 9.57 4.44 7.08
C GLY A 97 10.44 5.68 6.92
N TYR A 98 11.22 5.76 5.85
CA TYR A 98 12.05 6.92 5.46
C TYR A 98 13.07 7.33 6.53
N GLY A 99 13.87 6.36 6.98
CA GLY A 99 14.99 6.58 7.91
C GLY A 99 15.42 5.33 8.65
N GLU A 100 16.53 5.43 9.36
CA GLU A 100 17.19 4.27 9.96
C GLU A 100 16.61 3.86 11.31
N GLY A 101 16.13 4.81 12.11
CA GLY A 101 15.68 4.58 13.46
C GLY A 101 14.17 4.46 13.64
N ALA A 102 13.73 4.00 14.82
CA ALA A 102 12.33 3.93 15.21
C ALA A 102 11.69 5.33 15.28
N GLU A 103 12.42 6.37 15.67
CA GLU A 103 11.92 7.75 15.69
C GLU A 103 11.66 8.31 14.28
N ASP A 104 12.42 7.87 13.27
CA ASP A 104 12.17 8.24 11.89
C ASP A 104 10.82 7.68 11.41
N VAL A 105 10.51 6.43 11.76
CA VAL A 105 9.20 5.81 11.50
C VAL A 105 8.09 6.58 12.21
N ALA A 106 8.28 6.90 13.49
CA ALA A 106 7.31 7.69 14.26
C ALA A 106 7.06 9.06 13.61
N ALA A 107 8.11 9.74 13.14
CA ALA A 107 7.99 11.02 12.43
C ALA A 107 7.23 10.86 11.10
N THR A 108 7.48 9.78 10.36
CA THR A 108 6.74 9.47 9.12
C THR A 108 5.27 9.21 9.40
N VAL A 109 4.95 8.41 10.42
CA VAL A 109 3.56 8.12 10.83
C VAL A 109 2.83 9.39 11.25
N ARG A 110 3.45 10.27 12.04
CA ARG A 110 2.86 11.58 12.38
C ARG A 110 2.57 12.40 11.12
N GLY A 111 3.48 12.42 10.13
CA GLY A 111 3.27 13.09 8.85
C GLY A 111 2.10 12.50 8.05
N VAL A 112 2.02 11.17 7.96
CA VAL A 112 0.93 10.45 7.28
C VAL A 112 -0.42 10.70 7.94
N LEU A 113 -0.47 10.72 9.27
CA LEU A 113 -1.69 11.06 10.02
C LEU A 113 -2.09 12.53 9.81
N ALA A 114 -1.14 13.44 9.80
CA ALA A 114 -1.40 14.87 9.48
C ALA A 114 -1.91 15.04 8.03
N ALA A 115 -1.49 14.18 7.10
CA ALA A 115 -2.01 14.11 5.73
C ALA A 115 -3.44 13.54 5.65
N GLY A 116 -3.96 12.93 6.73
CA GLY A 116 -5.33 12.40 6.80
C GLY A 116 -5.47 10.92 6.39
N ALA A 117 -4.39 10.21 6.11
CA ALA A 117 -4.45 8.77 5.88
C ALA A 117 -4.74 8.01 7.18
N VAL A 118 -5.26 6.78 7.06
CA VAL A 118 -5.77 5.98 8.18
C VAL A 118 -5.14 4.59 8.28
N GLY A 119 -4.21 4.29 7.41
CA GLY A 119 -3.43 3.06 7.44
C GLY A 119 -2.06 3.26 6.81
N VAL A 120 -1.13 2.36 7.12
CA VAL A 120 0.19 2.29 6.52
C VAL A 120 0.60 0.85 6.23
N ASN A 121 1.36 0.63 5.13
CA ASN A 121 2.26 -0.50 5.04
C ASN A 121 3.63 -0.05 5.55
N LEU A 122 4.24 -0.83 6.41
CA LEU A 122 5.60 -0.63 6.93
C LEU A 122 6.38 -1.93 6.76
N GLU A 123 7.42 -1.92 5.95
CA GLU A 123 8.18 -3.11 5.60
C GLU A 123 9.45 -3.29 6.43
N ASP A 124 9.90 -4.54 6.52
CA ASP A 124 11.18 -4.90 7.14
C ASP A 124 12.36 -4.87 6.16
N ALA A 125 12.14 -4.47 4.90
CA ALA A 125 13.21 -4.34 3.92
C ALA A 125 14.32 -3.41 4.40
N SER A 126 15.56 -3.80 4.11
CA SER A 126 16.74 -2.95 4.30
C SER A 126 17.31 -2.58 2.93
N HIS A 127 17.43 -1.29 2.69
CA HIS A 127 18.01 -0.74 1.45
C HIS A 127 19.51 -0.46 1.58
N ALA A 128 20.17 -1.00 2.62
CA ALA A 128 21.61 -0.89 2.82
C ALA A 128 22.41 -1.51 1.66
N ALA A 129 23.62 -1.03 1.44
CA ALA A 129 24.49 -1.53 0.38
C ALA A 129 24.77 -3.04 0.55
N GLY A 130 24.41 -3.85 -0.45
CA GLY A 130 24.67 -5.30 -0.42
C GLY A 130 23.57 -6.15 -1.07
N GLY A 131 22.46 -5.55 -1.48
CA GLY A 131 21.32 -6.24 -2.08
C GLY A 131 20.08 -6.27 -1.15
N PRO A 132 18.97 -6.83 -1.62
CA PRO A 132 17.74 -6.88 -0.84
C PRO A 132 17.93 -7.80 0.38
N THR A 133 17.78 -7.22 1.55
CA THR A 133 17.82 -7.91 2.84
C THR A 133 16.67 -7.44 3.71
N VAL A 134 16.39 -8.16 4.78
CA VAL A 134 15.42 -7.76 5.79
C VAL A 134 16.14 -7.42 7.10
N ARG A 135 15.62 -6.44 7.82
CA ARG A 135 16.07 -6.11 9.18
C ARG A 135 15.85 -7.28 10.13
N SER A 136 16.52 -7.28 11.28
CA SER A 136 16.19 -8.27 12.30
C SER A 136 14.74 -8.12 12.77
N THR A 137 14.18 -9.20 13.28
CA THR A 137 12.81 -9.22 13.81
C THR A 137 12.61 -8.21 14.93
N GLU A 138 13.60 -8.13 15.83
CA GLU A 138 13.59 -7.21 16.98
C GLU A 138 13.66 -5.74 16.54
N GLU A 139 14.53 -5.44 15.57
CA GLU A 139 14.65 -4.08 15.03
C GLU A 139 13.34 -3.63 14.40
N ASN A 140 12.74 -4.47 13.54
CA ASN A 140 11.50 -4.07 12.88
C ASN A 140 10.30 -4.05 13.84
N ALA A 141 10.24 -4.93 14.83
CA ALA A 141 9.24 -4.88 15.90
C ALA A 141 9.33 -3.56 16.69
N ALA A 142 10.54 -3.08 17.01
CA ALA A 142 10.71 -1.78 17.67
C ALA A 142 10.22 -0.60 16.79
N ARG A 143 10.40 -0.69 15.46
CA ARG A 143 9.91 0.31 14.50
C ARG A 143 8.39 0.31 14.42
N ILE A 144 7.75 -0.87 14.44
CA ILE A 144 6.29 -1.02 14.48
C ILE A 144 5.73 -0.46 15.80
N ALA A 145 6.38 -0.75 16.93
CA ALA A 145 5.97 -0.21 18.23
C ALA A 145 6.03 1.33 18.25
N ALA A 146 7.05 1.94 17.65
CA ALA A 146 7.14 3.39 17.52
C ALA A 146 6.05 3.98 16.60
N ALA A 147 5.71 3.27 15.51
CA ALA A 147 4.58 3.64 14.65
C ALA A 147 3.26 3.62 15.41
N ARG A 148 3.01 2.58 16.22
CA ARG A 148 1.83 2.46 17.07
C ARG A 148 1.76 3.56 18.09
N GLN A 149 2.84 3.79 18.84
CA GLN A 149 2.91 4.86 19.82
C GLN A 149 2.60 6.24 19.20
N ALA A 150 3.19 6.54 18.04
CA ALA A 150 2.93 7.81 17.35
C ALA A 150 1.46 7.97 16.94
N ALA A 151 0.79 6.88 16.54
CA ALA A 151 -0.63 6.90 16.21
C ALA A 151 -1.51 7.10 17.45
N ASP A 152 -1.17 6.44 18.56
CA ASP A 152 -1.89 6.54 19.84
C ASP A 152 -1.78 7.96 20.41
N GLU A 153 -0.61 8.61 20.31
CA GLU A 153 -0.39 10.00 20.72
C GLU A 153 -1.26 11.00 19.94
N VAL A 154 -1.51 10.73 18.64
CA VAL A 154 -2.43 11.54 17.80
C VAL A 154 -3.90 11.21 18.08
N GLY A 155 -4.19 10.03 18.61
CA GLY A 155 -5.55 9.55 18.90
C GLY A 155 -6.31 9.00 17.69
N VAL A 156 -5.63 8.66 16.60
CA VAL A 156 -6.21 8.01 15.42
C VAL A 156 -5.90 6.51 15.48
N PRO A 157 -6.90 5.61 15.39
CA PRO A 157 -6.68 4.16 15.38
C PRO A 157 -6.11 3.70 14.02
N LEU A 158 -4.87 4.13 13.72
CA LEU A 158 -4.15 3.82 12.49
C LEU A 158 -4.05 2.31 12.29
N PHE A 159 -4.37 1.82 11.09
CA PHE A 159 -4.15 0.43 10.71
C PHE A 159 -2.70 0.24 10.24
N ILE A 160 -1.89 -0.47 11.03
CA ILE A 160 -0.50 -0.81 10.69
C ILE A 160 -0.48 -2.19 10.04
N ASN A 161 -0.23 -2.24 8.73
CA ASN A 161 -0.05 -3.46 7.96
C ASN A 161 1.46 -3.74 7.88
N ALA A 162 1.98 -4.56 8.79
CA ALA A 162 3.40 -4.90 8.84
C ALA A 162 3.75 -5.81 7.66
N ARG A 163 4.63 -5.35 6.79
CA ARG A 163 5.10 -6.11 5.64
C ARG A 163 6.40 -6.82 5.99
N THR A 164 6.49 -8.10 5.61
CA THR A 164 7.76 -8.83 5.64
C THR A 164 8.15 -9.28 4.24
N ASP A 165 9.37 -8.95 3.85
CA ASP A 165 9.90 -9.22 2.51
C ASP A 165 10.67 -10.55 2.42
N VAL A 166 10.55 -11.43 3.39
CA VAL A 166 11.21 -12.75 3.40
C VAL A 166 11.01 -13.51 2.07
N TYR A 167 9.77 -13.55 1.56
CA TYR A 167 9.47 -14.21 0.29
C TYR A 167 9.87 -13.34 -0.91
N LEU A 168 9.54 -12.06 -0.90
CA LEU A 168 9.80 -11.15 -2.02
C LEU A 168 11.31 -11.00 -2.30
N ALA A 169 12.11 -10.86 -1.24
CA ALA A 169 13.57 -10.77 -1.32
C ALA A 169 14.27 -12.14 -1.36
N SER A 170 13.51 -13.24 -1.30
CA SER A 170 14.05 -14.61 -1.28
C SER A 170 15.09 -14.82 -0.17
N VAL A 171 14.80 -14.33 1.04
CA VAL A 171 15.69 -14.44 2.20
C VAL A 171 15.76 -15.89 2.67
N GLY A 172 16.97 -16.37 2.98
CA GLY A 172 17.20 -17.72 3.47
C GLY A 172 16.84 -18.84 2.48
N GLU A 173 16.88 -20.08 2.97
CA GLU A 173 16.50 -21.24 2.18
C GLU A 173 14.98 -21.32 2.02
N PRO A 174 14.46 -21.78 0.86
CA PRO A 174 13.01 -21.84 0.60
C PRO A 174 12.21 -22.55 1.70
N GLU A 175 12.76 -23.62 2.26
CA GLU A 175 12.11 -24.47 3.27
C GLU A 175 11.98 -23.77 4.65
N THR A 176 12.79 -22.74 4.91
CA THR A 176 12.77 -22.01 6.18
C THR A 176 11.90 -20.76 6.16
N ARG A 177 11.55 -20.24 4.97
CA ARG A 177 10.84 -18.97 4.81
C ARG A 177 9.48 -18.91 5.50
N LEU A 178 8.73 -20.02 5.49
CA LEU A 178 7.44 -20.06 6.17
C LEU A 178 7.59 -19.83 7.67
N ASN A 179 8.49 -20.56 8.33
CA ASN A 179 8.73 -20.42 9.77
C ASN A 179 9.26 -19.03 10.11
N GLU A 180 10.25 -18.55 9.37
CA GLU A 180 10.79 -17.19 9.51
C GLU A 180 9.68 -16.13 9.39
N THR A 181 8.79 -16.27 8.42
CA THR A 181 7.67 -15.34 8.21
C THR A 181 6.69 -15.39 9.38
N LEU A 182 6.37 -16.58 9.91
CA LEU A 182 5.47 -16.74 11.04
C LEU A 182 6.05 -16.16 12.34
N GLU A 183 7.35 -16.37 12.60
CA GLU A 183 8.05 -15.79 13.75
C GLU A 183 8.06 -14.26 13.68
N ARG A 184 8.35 -13.67 12.52
CA ARG A 184 8.28 -12.23 12.29
C ARG A 184 6.88 -11.70 12.48
N ALA A 185 5.88 -12.34 11.88
CA ALA A 185 4.49 -11.94 11.98
C ALA A 185 4.02 -11.89 13.45
N ALA A 186 4.35 -12.92 14.25
CA ALA A 186 4.03 -12.96 15.68
C ALA A 186 4.66 -11.78 16.45
N ALA A 187 5.94 -11.49 16.19
CA ALA A 187 6.64 -10.36 16.81
C ALA A 187 6.04 -9.00 16.40
N TYR A 188 5.66 -8.85 15.12
CA TYR A 188 5.08 -7.62 14.59
C TYR A 188 3.67 -7.36 15.14
N VAL A 189 2.84 -8.40 15.25
CA VAL A 189 1.52 -8.31 15.89
C VAL A 189 1.67 -7.95 17.37
N ALA A 190 2.59 -8.59 18.08
CA ALA A 190 2.89 -8.26 19.49
C ALA A 190 3.40 -6.81 19.66
N ALA A 191 4.08 -6.25 18.65
CA ALA A 191 4.54 -4.86 18.63
C ALA A 191 3.44 -3.85 18.25
N GLY A 192 2.23 -4.30 17.89
CA GLY A 192 1.10 -3.43 17.60
C GLY A 192 0.71 -3.32 16.13
N ALA A 193 1.16 -4.24 15.26
CA ALA A 193 0.62 -4.34 13.91
C ALA A 193 -0.83 -4.85 13.96
N ASP A 194 -1.68 -4.33 13.08
CA ASP A 194 -3.09 -4.72 12.93
C ASP A 194 -3.31 -5.77 11.84
N GLY A 195 -2.37 -5.92 10.94
CA GLY A 195 -2.35 -6.90 9.87
C GLY A 195 -0.93 -7.22 9.45
N VAL A 196 -0.77 -8.30 8.69
CA VAL A 196 0.52 -8.75 8.16
C VAL A 196 0.45 -8.85 6.64
N PHE A 197 1.43 -8.28 5.97
CA PHE A 197 1.54 -8.32 4.52
C PHE A 197 2.74 -9.17 4.11
N VAL A 198 2.46 -10.20 3.31
CA VAL A 198 3.47 -11.15 2.81
C VAL A 198 3.46 -11.13 1.28
N PRO A 199 4.19 -10.20 0.63
CA PRO A 199 4.34 -10.20 -0.82
C PRO A 199 5.27 -11.33 -1.29
N GLY A 200 5.11 -11.75 -2.56
CA GLY A 200 6.00 -12.73 -3.18
C GLY A 200 5.54 -14.19 -3.05
N VAL A 201 4.39 -14.44 -2.43
CA VAL A 201 3.80 -15.78 -2.32
C VAL A 201 2.31 -15.75 -2.65
N VAL A 202 1.87 -16.71 -3.48
CA VAL A 202 0.46 -16.85 -3.90
C VAL A 202 0.01 -18.31 -4.00
N ASP A 203 0.92 -19.28 -3.75
CA ASP A 203 0.55 -20.69 -3.76
C ASP A 203 -0.35 -21.03 -2.56
N PHE A 204 -1.31 -21.90 -2.79
CA PHE A 204 -2.36 -22.19 -1.83
C PHE A 204 -1.89 -22.87 -0.54
N GLU A 205 -0.85 -23.69 -0.63
CA GLU A 205 -0.31 -24.39 0.53
C GLU A 205 0.31 -23.40 1.51
N THR A 206 1.20 -22.55 1.02
CA THR A 206 1.88 -21.53 1.82
C THR A 206 0.89 -20.48 2.34
N VAL A 207 0.00 -19.97 1.48
CA VAL A 207 -1.00 -18.97 1.90
C VAL A 207 -1.92 -19.53 2.98
N THR A 208 -2.38 -20.78 2.85
CA THR A 208 -3.21 -21.42 3.88
C THR A 208 -2.45 -21.61 5.20
N ALA A 209 -1.16 -21.94 5.15
CA ALA A 209 -0.33 -22.07 6.34
C ALA A 209 -0.14 -20.68 7.02
N LEU A 210 0.10 -19.63 6.24
CA LEU A 210 0.20 -18.25 6.74
C LEU A 210 -1.09 -17.79 7.41
N VAL A 211 -2.26 -17.99 6.76
CA VAL A 211 -3.56 -17.62 7.35
C VAL A 211 -3.81 -18.33 8.68
N LYS A 212 -3.43 -19.61 8.78
CA LYS A 212 -3.60 -20.38 10.02
C LYS A 212 -2.62 -20.01 11.14
N GLY A 213 -1.42 -19.59 10.76
CA GLY A 213 -0.34 -19.32 11.72
C GLY A 213 -0.23 -17.85 12.15
N ILE A 214 -0.85 -16.91 11.42
CA ILE A 214 -0.81 -15.48 11.73
C ILE A 214 -2.09 -15.07 12.47
N GLU A 215 -1.97 -14.57 13.69
CA GLU A 215 -3.10 -14.09 14.51
C GLU A 215 -3.53 -12.65 14.16
N ALA A 216 -3.56 -12.33 12.85
CA ALA A 216 -3.98 -11.04 12.32
C ALA A 216 -4.44 -11.18 10.87
N PRO A 217 -5.19 -10.22 10.31
CA PRO A 217 -5.55 -10.20 8.91
C PRO A 217 -4.33 -10.34 7.98
N LEU A 218 -4.33 -11.35 7.09
CA LEU A 218 -3.29 -11.55 6.11
C LEU A 218 -3.58 -10.75 4.84
N ASN A 219 -2.60 -9.96 4.38
CA ASN A 219 -2.55 -9.35 3.06
C ASN A 219 -1.63 -10.14 2.13
N VAL A 220 -2.10 -10.48 0.94
CA VAL A 220 -1.30 -11.00 -0.17
C VAL A 220 -1.21 -9.97 -1.29
N MET A 221 -0.14 -10.04 -2.09
CA MET A 221 0.01 -9.25 -3.31
C MET A 221 -0.16 -10.16 -4.52
N VAL A 222 -0.98 -9.74 -5.48
CA VAL A 222 -1.27 -10.52 -6.67
C VAL A 222 -0.69 -9.91 -7.94
N TRP A 223 -0.43 -10.77 -8.93
CA TRP A 223 0.06 -10.43 -10.26
C TRP A 223 -0.57 -11.34 -11.31
N PRO A 224 -0.38 -11.09 -12.61
CA PRO A 224 -0.93 -11.95 -13.66
C PRO A 224 -0.55 -13.44 -13.47
N GLY A 225 -1.56 -14.29 -13.39
CA GLY A 225 -1.42 -15.73 -13.13
C GLY A 225 -1.58 -16.14 -11.66
N ALA A 226 -1.75 -15.17 -10.73
CA ALA A 226 -2.13 -15.48 -9.36
C ALA A 226 -3.58 -16.02 -9.29
N PRO A 227 -3.95 -16.76 -8.22
CA PRO A 227 -5.32 -17.14 -7.95
C PRO A 227 -6.29 -15.95 -7.89
N SER A 228 -7.57 -16.20 -8.12
CA SER A 228 -8.64 -15.20 -8.05
C SER A 228 -8.92 -14.73 -6.62
N VAL A 229 -9.64 -13.61 -6.51
CA VAL A 229 -10.09 -13.08 -5.22
C VAL A 229 -10.94 -14.09 -4.46
N GLU A 230 -11.84 -14.79 -5.16
CA GLU A 230 -12.70 -15.83 -4.59
C GLU A 230 -11.90 -17.00 -4.03
N GLU A 231 -10.89 -17.47 -4.76
CA GLU A 231 -10.03 -18.56 -4.31
C GLU A 231 -9.20 -18.18 -3.07
N PHE A 232 -8.78 -16.93 -2.93
CA PHE A 232 -8.14 -16.42 -1.72
C PHE A 232 -9.13 -16.22 -0.57
N ALA A 233 -10.37 -15.78 -0.85
CA ALA A 233 -11.43 -15.66 0.14
C ALA A 233 -11.73 -17.00 0.82
N GLU A 234 -11.85 -18.08 0.04
CA GLU A 234 -12.05 -19.46 0.54
C GLU A 234 -10.95 -19.93 1.51
N ARG A 235 -9.79 -19.29 1.48
CA ARG A 235 -8.63 -19.61 2.34
C ARG A 235 -8.49 -18.67 3.52
N GLY A 236 -9.36 -17.67 3.63
CA GLY A 236 -9.37 -16.72 4.74
C GLY A 236 -8.37 -15.57 4.59
N VAL A 237 -7.89 -15.28 3.37
CA VAL A 237 -7.12 -14.07 3.12
C VAL A 237 -8.02 -12.85 3.35
N ALA A 238 -7.56 -11.89 4.14
CA ALA A 238 -8.35 -10.72 4.53
C ALA A 238 -8.14 -9.50 3.62
N ARG A 239 -6.99 -9.40 2.95
CA ARG A 239 -6.66 -8.28 2.08
C ARG A 239 -5.86 -8.74 0.86
N ILE A 240 -6.17 -8.15 -0.29
CA ILE A 240 -5.49 -8.41 -1.55
C ILE A 240 -5.07 -7.07 -2.16
N SER A 241 -3.80 -6.92 -2.49
CA SER A 241 -3.24 -5.74 -3.16
C SER A 241 -2.55 -6.13 -4.45
N VAL A 242 -2.37 -5.17 -5.36
CA VAL A 242 -1.76 -5.40 -6.68
C VAL A 242 -0.37 -4.75 -6.82
N GLY A 243 0.12 -4.11 -5.75
CA GLY A 243 1.41 -3.42 -5.76
C GLY A 243 1.50 -2.40 -6.90
N ALA A 244 2.59 -2.38 -7.62
CA ALA A 244 2.81 -1.44 -8.72
C ALA A 244 2.22 -1.90 -10.08
N ALA A 245 1.49 -3.02 -10.15
CA ALA A 245 1.11 -3.64 -11.43
C ALA A 245 0.27 -2.72 -12.33
N ILE A 246 -0.65 -1.94 -11.76
CA ILE A 246 -1.45 -0.98 -12.54
C ILE A 246 -0.56 0.15 -13.07
N ALA A 247 0.31 0.73 -12.24
CA ALA A 247 1.24 1.77 -12.66
C ALA A 247 2.17 1.25 -13.79
N GLN A 248 2.72 0.05 -13.63
CA GLN A 248 3.53 -0.61 -14.67
C GLN A 248 2.75 -0.76 -15.99
N SER A 249 1.48 -1.15 -15.92
CA SER A 249 0.61 -1.31 -17.10
C SER A 249 0.35 0.02 -17.80
N VAL A 250 0.12 1.10 -17.03
CA VAL A 250 -0.04 2.46 -17.57
C VAL A 250 1.25 2.95 -18.24
N HIS A 251 2.41 2.75 -17.62
CA HIS A 251 3.69 3.10 -18.23
C HIS A 251 4.00 2.26 -19.48
N ALA A 252 3.61 0.99 -19.51
CA ALA A 252 3.72 0.14 -20.69
C ALA A 252 2.82 0.65 -21.83
N LEU A 253 1.58 1.06 -21.53
CA LEU A 253 0.68 1.70 -22.50
C LEU A 253 1.29 3.01 -23.02
N THR A 254 1.77 3.87 -22.14
CA THR A 254 2.41 5.14 -22.51
C THR A 254 3.58 4.92 -23.48
N ARG A 255 4.45 3.96 -23.18
CA ARG A 255 5.57 3.58 -24.05
C ARG A 255 5.10 3.08 -25.42
N ARG A 256 4.08 2.21 -25.44
CA ARG A 256 3.51 1.67 -26.69
C ARG A 256 2.90 2.77 -27.53
N ALA A 257 2.07 3.63 -26.95
CA ALA A 257 1.41 4.72 -27.61
C ALA A 257 2.42 5.74 -28.17
N ALA A 258 3.42 6.13 -27.37
CA ALA A 258 4.48 7.03 -27.83
C ALA A 258 5.27 6.45 -29.02
N ARG A 259 5.62 5.16 -28.97
CA ARG A 259 6.30 4.49 -30.09
C ARG A 259 5.45 4.48 -31.36
N GLU A 260 4.17 4.14 -31.25
CA GLU A 260 3.23 4.13 -32.39
C GLU A 260 3.18 5.50 -33.07
N VAL A 261 2.96 6.56 -32.30
CA VAL A 261 2.92 7.93 -32.83
C VAL A 261 4.23 8.32 -33.54
N LEU A 262 5.38 8.01 -32.89
CA LEU A 262 6.69 8.42 -33.39
C LEU A 262 7.18 7.60 -34.59
N THR A 263 6.74 6.35 -34.74
CA THR A 263 7.25 5.47 -35.80
C THR A 263 6.27 5.26 -36.94
N SER A 264 4.97 5.08 -36.63
CA SER A 264 3.93 4.75 -37.59
C SER A 264 3.01 5.92 -37.93
N GLY A 265 2.97 6.96 -37.07
CA GLY A 265 2.04 8.08 -37.21
C GLY A 265 0.57 7.70 -37.06
N THR A 266 0.28 6.60 -36.34
CA THR A 266 -1.08 6.12 -36.05
C THR A 266 -1.40 6.26 -34.54
N TYR A 267 -2.67 6.05 -34.15
CA TYR A 267 -3.21 6.42 -32.83
C TYR A 267 -4.07 5.33 -32.20
N THR A 268 -3.87 4.06 -32.58
CA THR A 268 -4.72 2.93 -32.17
C THR A 268 -4.47 2.51 -30.71
N SER A 269 -3.26 2.73 -30.20
CA SER A 269 -2.85 2.31 -28.86
C SER A 269 -3.61 2.97 -27.71
N PHE A 270 -4.33 4.07 -27.96
CA PHE A 270 -5.10 4.78 -26.94
C PHE A 270 -6.59 4.97 -27.31
N ALA A 271 -7.11 4.12 -28.21
CA ALA A 271 -8.51 4.16 -28.61
C ALA A 271 -9.48 3.85 -27.45
N GLU A 272 -9.02 3.10 -26.45
CA GLU A 272 -9.80 2.74 -25.26
C GLU A 272 -9.57 3.70 -24.06
N GLY A 273 -8.96 4.86 -24.30
CA GLY A 273 -8.75 5.87 -23.26
C GLY A 273 -10.06 6.48 -22.77
N LEU A 274 -10.11 6.86 -21.48
CA LEU A 274 -11.20 7.68 -20.97
C LEU A 274 -11.29 8.98 -21.75
N SER A 275 -12.51 9.39 -22.11
CA SER A 275 -12.72 10.65 -22.80
C SER A 275 -12.38 11.85 -21.90
N TYR A 276 -12.03 12.98 -22.52
CA TYR A 276 -11.71 14.21 -21.76
C TYR A 276 -12.84 14.66 -20.81
N PRO A 277 -14.14 14.64 -21.19
CA PRO A 277 -15.23 14.94 -20.26
C PRO A 277 -15.36 13.94 -19.12
N GLU A 278 -15.22 12.63 -19.38
CA GLU A 278 -15.28 11.60 -18.34
C GLU A 278 -14.18 11.83 -17.30
N LEU A 279 -12.93 11.99 -17.74
CA LEU A 279 -11.82 12.19 -16.81
C LEU A 279 -11.98 13.48 -16.01
N ASN A 280 -12.36 14.60 -16.63
CA ASN A 280 -12.60 15.84 -15.91
C ASN A 280 -13.78 15.74 -14.93
N GLY A 281 -14.85 15.06 -15.32
CA GLY A 281 -16.02 14.86 -14.46
C GLY A 281 -15.69 14.14 -13.14
N LEU A 282 -14.65 13.31 -13.10
CA LEU A 282 -14.19 12.66 -11.87
C LEU A 282 -13.67 13.67 -10.83
N PHE A 283 -13.23 14.85 -11.27
CA PHE A 283 -12.68 15.91 -10.40
C PHE A 283 -13.68 17.04 -10.12
N GLU A 284 -14.85 17.01 -10.77
CA GLU A 284 -15.92 17.92 -10.41
C GLU A 284 -16.52 17.47 -9.07
N ARG A 285 -16.28 18.21 -8.01
CA ARG A 285 -16.86 17.91 -6.69
C ARG A 285 -18.38 17.92 -6.82
N ARG A 286 -19.04 16.84 -6.42
CA ARG A 286 -20.49 16.84 -6.19
C ARG A 286 -20.72 17.80 -5.00
N ALA A 287 -21.41 18.91 -5.32
CA ALA A 287 -21.77 19.94 -4.35
C ALA A 287 -22.72 19.37 -3.26
#